data_b29a1422000ae138ac062e6d98b3b9b8
#
_entry.id   b29a1422000ae138ac062e6d98b3b9b8
#
_cell.length_a   1.000
_cell.length_b   1.000
_cell.length_c   1.000
_cell.angle_alpha   90.00
_cell.angle_beta   90.00
_cell.angle_gamma   90.00
#
_symmetry.space_group_name_H-M   'P 1'
#
loop_
_entity.id
_entity.type
_entity.pdbx_description
1 polymer ?
#
loop_
_entity_poly.entity_id
_entity_poly.type
_entity_poly.pdbx_seq_one_letter_code
_entity_poly.pdbx_strand_id
1 'polypeptide(L)'
;LDFVDKIIGISSDVEFEHFDPGKLVPTLEALDAVSSGSVDAAYATSGYWQGKINSASLFAAVPFGPEAGEFMGWILYDDGAALWQEMYDTNGYNVVATPCGVIAPETSGWFKNEINGVEDLEGLNMRFFGLGAKVMEKVGVSTSLLSAGDIFPALERGAIDATEFSMPKIDARLGFHKIAKFNYFPGWHQPSTLFELLINKDVYEELTDVAKKQIEVACLANITTNLAEGEATNYAAMVDNVENNGVTLKQWSPEMLALFEEKWNEVAAELADGDPFFQKVWADMQEYRAGYKVWSNNIYLPRN
;
A
#
# COMPACT_ATOMS: atom_id res chain seq x y z
N LEU A 1 11.71 11.55 2.20
CA LEU A 1 12.28 12.85 2.62
C LEU A 1 11.52 13.42 3.81
N ASP A 2 10.22 13.48 3.76
CA ASP A 2 9.37 14.12 4.76
C ASP A 2 9.55 13.57 6.20
N PHE A 3 9.71 12.23 6.33
CA PHE A 3 10.08 11.61 7.62
C PHE A 3 11.47 12.05 8.08
N VAL A 4 12.47 12.06 7.19
CA VAL A 4 13.84 12.45 7.51
C VAL A 4 13.91 13.91 7.99
N ASP A 5 13.19 14.82 7.33
CA ASP A 5 13.11 16.21 7.73
C ASP A 5 12.50 16.37 9.13
N LYS A 6 11.48 15.56 9.45
CA LYS A 6 10.86 15.56 10.78
C LYS A 6 11.79 15.05 11.87
N ILE A 7 12.49 13.93 11.64
CA ILE A 7 13.39 13.38 12.67
C ILE A 7 14.58 14.30 12.93
N ILE A 8 15.18 14.89 11.89
CA ILE A 8 16.26 15.87 12.00
C ILE A 8 15.80 17.08 12.82
N GLY A 9 14.56 17.50 12.67
CA GLY A 9 13.99 18.64 13.40
C GLY A 9 13.79 18.41 14.90
N ILE A 10 13.78 17.17 15.38
CA ILE A 10 13.45 16.81 16.77
C ILE A 10 14.53 15.99 17.48
N SER A 11 15.52 15.46 16.77
CA SER A 11 16.58 14.63 17.34
C SER A 11 17.97 15.18 17.02
N SER A 12 18.86 15.15 18.02
CA SER A 12 20.29 15.30 17.85
C SER A 12 21.05 13.96 17.95
N ASP A 13 20.34 12.89 18.30
CA ASP A 13 20.93 11.59 18.66
C ASP A 13 20.74 10.57 17.54
N VAL A 14 19.89 10.89 16.54
CA VAL A 14 19.61 10.06 15.37
C VAL A 14 19.76 10.90 14.11
N GLU A 15 20.53 10.41 13.17
CA GLU A 15 20.67 10.98 11.83
C GLU A 15 20.28 9.90 10.79
N PHE A 16 19.47 10.29 9.80
CA PHE A 16 19.16 9.46 8.66
C PHE A 16 19.73 10.06 7.40
N GLU A 17 20.62 9.32 6.73
CA GLU A 17 21.02 9.60 5.36
C GLU A 17 20.03 8.94 4.39
N HIS A 18 19.34 9.76 3.59
CA HIS A 18 18.34 9.29 2.67
C HIS A 18 18.92 8.97 1.29
N PHE A 19 18.54 7.81 0.77
CA PHE A 19 18.85 7.37 -0.59
C PHE A 19 17.55 7.05 -1.33
N ASP A 20 17.45 7.51 -2.58
CA ASP A 20 16.31 7.21 -3.43
C ASP A 20 16.14 5.70 -3.67
N PRO A 21 14.90 5.23 -3.91
CA PRO A 21 14.64 3.82 -4.22
C PRO A 21 15.54 3.27 -5.34
N GLY A 22 16.12 2.11 -5.10
CA GLY A 22 17.01 1.44 -6.06
C GLY A 22 18.46 1.96 -6.07
N LYS A 23 18.83 2.93 -5.24
CA LYS A 23 20.21 3.46 -5.18
C LYS A 23 21.18 2.58 -4.42
N LEU A 24 20.79 2.08 -3.26
CA LEU A 24 21.61 1.20 -2.45
C LEU A 24 21.34 -0.27 -2.75
N VAL A 25 20.05 -0.62 -2.81
CA VAL A 25 19.57 -1.98 -3.05
C VAL A 25 18.33 -1.94 -3.95
N PRO A 26 18.03 -3.00 -4.72
CA PRO A 26 16.77 -3.09 -5.44
C PRO A 26 15.58 -2.95 -4.49
N THR A 27 14.56 -2.18 -4.89
CA THR A 27 13.43 -1.83 -4.02
C THR A 27 12.75 -3.05 -3.38
N LEU A 28 12.57 -4.13 -4.14
CA LEU A 28 11.92 -5.36 -3.67
C LEU A 28 12.81 -6.25 -2.80
N GLU A 29 14.09 -5.90 -2.63
CA GLU A 29 15.06 -6.59 -1.78
C GLU A 29 15.36 -5.81 -0.48
N ALA A 30 14.70 -4.68 -0.26
CA ALA A 30 14.99 -3.81 0.88
C ALA A 30 14.78 -4.52 2.24
N LEU A 31 13.77 -5.39 2.37
CA LEU A 31 13.55 -6.18 3.60
C LEU A 31 14.76 -7.07 3.92
N ASP A 32 15.27 -7.80 2.94
CA ASP A 32 16.44 -8.70 3.15
C ASP A 32 17.69 -7.88 3.46
N ALA A 33 17.86 -6.72 2.82
CA ALA A 33 19.00 -5.85 3.04
C ALA A 33 18.99 -5.25 4.45
N VAL A 34 17.83 -4.82 4.96
CA VAL A 34 17.71 -4.36 6.36
C VAL A 34 17.92 -5.52 7.33
N SER A 35 17.27 -6.66 7.08
CA SER A 35 17.39 -7.84 7.95
C SER A 35 18.83 -8.35 8.06
N SER A 36 19.59 -8.30 6.98
CA SER A 36 21.02 -8.70 6.98
C SER A 36 21.98 -7.64 7.53
N GLY A 37 21.51 -6.42 7.81
CA GLY A 37 22.35 -5.29 8.21
C GLY A 37 23.17 -4.69 7.06
N SER A 38 22.82 -4.98 5.79
CA SER A 38 23.46 -4.35 4.62
C SER A 38 23.07 -2.88 4.47
N VAL A 39 21.89 -2.50 4.97
CA VAL A 39 21.43 -1.14 5.22
C VAL A 39 20.76 -1.09 6.59
N ASP A 40 20.82 0.05 7.27
CA ASP A 40 20.33 0.18 8.65
C ASP A 40 18.82 0.25 8.71
N ALA A 41 18.19 0.90 7.72
CA ALA A 41 16.74 1.11 7.68
C ALA A 41 16.20 1.20 6.25
N ALA A 42 14.89 0.96 6.10
CA ALA A 42 14.15 1.22 4.88
C ALA A 42 12.75 1.75 5.20
N TYR A 43 12.29 2.72 4.41
CA TYR A 43 10.89 3.16 4.41
C TYR A 43 10.18 2.50 3.24
N ALA A 44 9.19 1.67 3.52
CA ALA A 44 8.53 0.84 2.52
C ALA A 44 7.06 0.54 2.89
N THR A 45 6.38 -0.25 2.08
CA THR A 45 5.11 -0.90 2.43
C THR A 45 5.30 -2.40 2.42
N SER A 46 4.81 -3.08 3.45
CA SER A 46 4.98 -4.53 3.64
C SER A 46 4.41 -5.37 2.51
N GLY A 47 3.47 -4.85 1.74
CA GLY A 47 2.91 -5.55 0.58
C GLY A 47 3.94 -5.89 -0.52
N TYR A 48 5.09 -5.23 -0.57
CA TYR A 48 6.19 -5.63 -1.45
C TYR A 48 6.78 -7.00 -1.10
N TRP A 49 6.56 -7.46 0.12
CA TRP A 49 7.05 -8.75 0.61
C TRP A 49 6.07 -9.91 0.45
N GLN A 50 4.90 -9.69 -0.18
CA GLN A 50 3.87 -10.73 -0.36
C GLN A 50 4.39 -12.01 -1.01
N GLY A 51 5.36 -11.92 -1.93
CA GLY A 51 5.99 -13.10 -2.53
C GLY A 51 6.87 -13.92 -1.56
N LYS A 52 7.18 -13.37 -0.38
CA LYS A 52 7.99 -14.00 0.68
C LYS A 52 7.14 -14.34 1.90
N ILE A 53 6.18 -13.49 2.25
CA ILE A 53 5.31 -13.60 3.43
C ILE A 53 3.87 -13.30 2.99
N ASN A 54 3.01 -14.31 2.99
CA ASN A 54 1.62 -14.17 2.51
C ASN A 54 0.82 -13.10 3.28
N SER A 55 1.03 -13.01 4.59
CA SER A 55 0.32 -12.07 5.46
C SER A 55 0.83 -10.62 5.36
N ALA A 56 1.97 -10.37 4.71
CA ALA A 56 2.57 -9.03 4.65
C ALA A 56 1.62 -7.97 4.09
N SER A 57 0.84 -8.32 3.07
CA SER A 57 -0.11 -7.39 2.47
C SER A 57 -1.28 -7.01 3.38
N LEU A 58 -1.60 -7.80 4.42
CA LEU A 58 -2.62 -7.42 5.41
C LEU A 58 -2.23 -6.18 6.22
N PHE A 59 -0.92 -5.90 6.33
CA PHE A 59 -0.37 -4.70 6.97
C PHE A 59 -0.02 -3.59 5.97
N ALA A 60 -0.37 -3.76 4.71
CA ALA A 60 -0.18 -2.77 3.66
C ALA A 60 -1.52 -2.24 3.16
N ALA A 61 -2.26 -3.07 2.43
CA ALA A 61 -3.54 -2.72 1.84
C ALA A 61 -4.40 -3.98 1.65
N VAL A 62 -5.68 -3.87 1.93
CA VAL A 62 -6.62 -4.98 1.87
C VAL A 62 -7.75 -4.60 0.91
N PRO A 63 -8.05 -5.44 -0.10
CA PRO A 63 -9.18 -5.19 -0.98
C PRO A 63 -10.49 -5.09 -0.20
N PHE A 64 -11.31 -4.06 -0.48
CA PHE A 64 -12.53 -3.73 0.27
C PHE A 64 -12.29 -3.62 1.79
N GLY A 65 -11.04 -3.33 2.15
CA GLY A 65 -10.53 -3.30 3.51
C GLY A 65 -10.81 -2.00 4.24
N PRO A 66 -10.06 -1.74 5.32
CA PRO A 66 -10.23 -0.55 6.13
C PRO A 66 -9.80 0.72 5.37
N GLU A 67 -10.55 1.79 5.54
CA GLU A 67 -10.09 3.15 5.22
C GLU A 67 -9.06 3.60 6.28
N ALA A 68 -8.32 4.67 5.99
CA ALA A 68 -7.18 5.11 6.81
C ALA A 68 -7.49 5.23 8.31
N GLY A 69 -8.64 5.81 8.68
CA GLY A 69 -9.03 5.97 10.09
C GLY A 69 -9.30 4.65 10.80
N GLU A 70 -9.98 3.72 10.14
CA GLU A 70 -10.24 2.36 10.62
C GLU A 70 -8.93 1.60 10.77
N PHE A 71 -8.07 1.65 9.76
CA PHE A 71 -6.80 0.94 9.74
C PHE A 71 -5.86 1.42 10.84
N MET A 72 -5.72 2.75 11.01
CA MET A 72 -4.90 3.34 12.07
C MET A 72 -5.43 3.00 13.47
N GLY A 73 -6.76 2.88 13.62
CA GLY A 73 -7.35 2.42 14.89
C GLY A 73 -6.90 1.01 15.25
N TRP A 74 -6.96 0.08 14.29
CA TRP A 74 -6.49 -1.30 14.48
C TRP A 74 -4.99 -1.36 14.77
N ILE A 75 -4.18 -0.64 13.99
CA ILE A 75 -2.72 -0.67 14.13
C ILE A 75 -2.24 -0.06 15.45
N LEU A 76 -2.80 1.09 15.88
CA LEU A 76 -2.24 1.85 16.99
C LEU A 76 -2.91 1.58 18.35
N TYR A 77 -4.13 1.06 18.36
CA TYR A 77 -4.95 0.93 19.57
C TYR A 77 -5.55 -0.46 19.77
N ASP A 78 -5.25 -1.41 18.88
CA ASP A 78 -5.60 -2.81 18.98
C ASP A 78 -4.35 -3.68 18.69
N ASP A 79 -4.50 -4.92 18.26
CA ASP A 79 -3.40 -5.89 18.13
C ASP A 79 -2.56 -5.72 16.84
N GLY A 80 -2.96 -4.84 15.92
CA GLY A 80 -2.38 -4.73 14.59
C GLY A 80 -0.86 -4.53 14.55
N ALA A 81 -0.30 -3.59 15.34
CA ALA A 81 1.15 -3.36 15.35
C ALA A 81 1.93 -4.53 15.96
N ALA A 82 1.37 -5.20 16.98
CA ALA A 82 1.98 -6.38 17.60
C ALA A 82 2.01 -7.56 16.61
N LEU A 83 0.90 -7.78 15.90
CA LEU A 83 0.81 -8.80 14.84
C LEU A 83 1.76 -8.51 13.66
N TRP A 84 1.94 -7.22 13.33
CA TRP A 84 2.88 -6.81 12.28
C TRP A 84 4.33 -7.16 12.65
N GLN A 85 4.75 -6.87 13.88
CA GLN A 85 6.07 -7.27 14.37
C GLN A 85 6.20 -8.80 14.45
N GLU A 86 5.19 -9.50 14.99
CA GLU A 86 5.17 -10.97 15.07
C GLU A 86 5.32 -11.62 13.70
N MET A 87 4.76 -11.03 12.65
CA MET A 87 4.94 -11.49 11.28
C MET A 87 6.41 -11.58 10.89
N TYR A 88 7.18 -10.52 11.13
CA TYR A 88 8.61 -10.50 10.82
C TYR A 88 9.40 -11.46 11.68
N ASP A 89 9.10 -11.51 12.99
CA ASP A 89 9.78 -12.37 13.95
C ASP A 89 9.60 -13.86 13.62
N THR A 90 8.38 -14.28 13.30
CA THR A 90 8.06 -15.68 12.98
C THR A 90 8.63 -16.12 11.62
N ASN A 91 8.88 -15.18 10.72
CA ASN A 91 9.55 -15.45 9.44
C ASN A 91 11.08 -15.27 9.49
N GLY A 92 11.64 -15.00 10.68
CA GLY A 92 13.09 -14.95 10.91
C GLY A 92 13.78 -13.70 10.40
N TYR A 93 13.04 -12.60 10.16
CA TYR A 93 13.60 -11.31 9.77
C TYR A 93 14.09 -10.53 11.01
N ASN A 94 15.34 -10.07 10.94
CA ASN A 94 15.99 -9.28 11.99
C ASN A 94 15.65 -7.78 11.85
N VAL A 95 14.37 -7.44 11.96
CA VAL A 95 13.87 -6.06 11.77
C VAL A 95 12.91 -5.64 12.87
N VAL A 96 12.90 -4.36 13.19
CA VAL A 96 11.83 -3.68 13.93
C VAL A 96 10.97 -2.93 12.93
N ALA A 97 9.67 -3.21 12.92
CA ALA A 97 8.71 -2.54 12.06
C ALA A 97 7.96 -1.45 12.85
N THR A 98 8.07 -0.21 12.41
CA THR A 98 7.34 0.92 12.99
C THR A 98 6.34 1.45 11.98
N PRO A 99 5.02 1.49 12.28
CA PRO A 99 4.05 2.17 11.43
C PRO A 99 4.46 3.62 11.21
N CYS A 100 4.66 4.04 9.96
CA CYS A 100 5.32 5.33 9.68
C CYS A 100 4.68 6.15 8.56
N GLY A 101 3.63 5.65 7.92
CA GLY A 101 2.89 6.38 6.91
C GLY A 101 1.55 5.74 6.61
N VAL A 102 0.61 6.54 6.16
CA VAL A 102 -0.65 6.10 5.58
C VAL A 102 -1.02 7.06 4.46
N ILE A 103 -1.52 6.53 3.34
CA ILE A 103 -1.98 7.36 2.23
C ILE A 103 -3.49 7.25 2.05
N ALA A 104 -4.06 8.27 1.41
CA ALA A 104 -5.45 8.31 0.98
C ALA A 104 -5.76 7.19 -0.03
N PRO A 105 -7.05 6.90 -0.29
CA PRO A 105 -7.44 5.89 -1.28
C PRO A 105 -6.76 6.09 -2.64
N GLU A 106 -6.40 4.99 -3.26
CA GLU A 106 -5.72 5.00 -4.55
C GLU A 106 -6.68 5.02 -5.75
N THR A 107 -6.14 5.17 -6.96
CA THR A 107 -6.89 4.87 -8.18
C THR A 107 -6.94 3.36 -8.37
N SER A 108 -7.96 2.86 -9.08
CA SER A 108 -8.05 1.42 -9.39
C SER A 108 -7.13 0.99 -10.54
N GLY A 109 -6.54 1.95 -11.21
CA GLY A 109 -5.54 1.72 -12.24
C GLY A 109 -5.72 2.54 -13.51
N TRP A 110 -4.72 2.41 -14.36
CA TRP A 110 -4.54 3.07 -15.65
C TRP A 110 -4.57 2.03 -16.75
N PHE A 111 -5.46 2.22 -17.71
CA PHE A 111 -5.67 1.29 -18.83
C PHE A 111 -5.44 2.01 -20.16
N LYS A 112 -4.80 1.32 -21.12
CA LYS A 112 -4.67 1.82 -22.49
C LYS A 112 -6.00 1.87 -23.21
N ASN A 113 -6.85 0.86 -22.98
CA ASN A 113 -8.19 0.73 -23.56
C ASN A 113 -9.25 0.85 -22.47
N GLU A 114 -10.46 1.24 -22.87
CA GLU A 114 -11.61 1.25 -21.97
C GLU A 114 -12.02 -0.18 -21.62
N ILE A 115 -12.40 -0.40 -20.37
CA ILE A 115 -12.93 -1.67 -19.85
C ILE A 115 -14.45 -1.52 -19.72
N ASN A 116 -15.19 -2.24 -20.51
CA ASN A 116 -16.65 -2.20 -20.51
C ASN A 116 -17.29 -3.36 -19.74
N GLY A 117 -16.56 -4.45 -19.55
CA GLY A 117 -17.01 -5.63 -18.82
C GLY A 117 -15.83 -6.51 -18.39
N VAL A 118 -16.12 -7.60 -17.68
CA VAL A 118 -15.09 -8.52 -17.19
C VAL A 118 -14.32 -9.19 -18.34
N GLU A 119 -14.94 -9.38 -19.47
CA GLU A 119 -14.34 -9.95 -20.70
C GLU A 119 -13.18 -9.10 -21.23
N ASP A 120 -13.19 -7.79 -21.00
CA ASP A 120 -12.11 -6.89 -21.39
C ASP A 120 -10.87 -7.01 -20.47
N LEU A 121 -11.01 -7.65 -19.32
CA LEU A 121 -9.90 -7.94 -18.38
C LEU A 121 -9.18 -9.24 -18.75
N GLU A 122 -9.84 -10.18 -19.43
CA GLU A 122 -9.27 -11.48 -19.73
C GLU A 122 -8.04 -11.36 -20.64
N GLY A 123 -6.91 -11.90 -20.16
CA GLY A 123 -5.63 -11.91 -20.90
C GLY A 123 -4.85 -10.58 -20.84
N LEU A 124 -5.32 -9.54 -20.14
CA LEU A 124 -4.51 -8.35 -19.91
C LEU A 124 -3.25 -8.67 -19.12
N ASN A 125 -2.11 -8.10 -19.53
CA ASN A 125 -0.90 -8.06 -18.70
C ASN A 125 -0.91 -6.76 -17.89
N MET A 126 -0.98 -6.87 -16.57
CA MET A 126 -1.11 -5.71 -15.68
C MET A 126 -0.07 -5.74 -14.57
N ARG A 127 0.57 -4.62 -14.33
CA ARG A 127 1.29 -4.45 -13.06
C ARG A 127 0.25 -4.27 -11.96
N PHE A 128 0.31 -5.13 -10.94
CA PHE A 128 -0.60 -5.05 -9.81
C PHE A 128 0.11 -5.40 -8.50
N PHE A 129 -0.22 -4.64 -7.43
CA PHE A 129 0.38 -4.76 -6.11
C PHE A 129 -0.52 -5.53 -5.13
N GLY A 130 0.10 -6.27 -4.24
CA GLY A 130 -0.55 -6.79 -3.05
C GLY A 130 -1.65 -7.81 -3.34
N LEU A 131 -2.61 -7.91 -2.44
CA LEU A 131 -3.72 -8.88 -2.49
C LEU A 131 -4.66 -8.62 -3.67
N GLY A 132 -4.75 -7.38 -4.15
CA GLY A 132 -5.53 -7.05 -5.34
C GLY A 132 -5.05 -7.77 -6.60
N ALA A 133 -3.75 -8.08 -6.71
CA ALA A 133 -3.23 -8.87 -7.81
C ALA A 133 -3.90 -10.25 -7.90
N LYS A 134 -4.08 -10.93 -6.76
CA LYS A 134 -4.74 -12.25 -6.71
C LYS A 134 -6.22 -12.18 -7.11
N VAL A 135 -6.90 -11.08 -6.79
CA VAL A 135 -8.29 -10.85 -7.25
C VAL A 135 -8.32 -10.68 -8.76
N MET A 136 -7.42 -9.89 -9.32
CA MET A 136 -7.34 -9.68 -10.77
C MET A 136 -6.99 -10.97 -11.52
N GLU A 137 -6.15 -11.83 -10.96
CA GLU A 137 -5.88 -13.17 -11.51
C GLU A 137 -7.14 -14.05 -11.58
N LYS A 138 -8.04 -13.95 -10.60
CA LYS A 138 -9.32 -14.66 -10.59
C LYS A 138 -10.27 -14.21 -11.71
N VAL A 139 -10.09 -13.01 -12.25
CA VAL A 139 -10.87 -12.49 -13.38
C VAL A 139 -10.09 -12.51 -14.71
N GLY A 140 -9.01 -13.29 -14.78
CA GLY A 140 -8.29 -13.60 -16.03
C GLY A 140 -7.15 -12.64 -16.38
N VAL A 141 -6.77 -11.71 -15.50
CA VAL A 141 -5.62 -10.82 -15.69
C VAL A 141 -4.32 -11.56 -15.36
N SER A 142 -3.29 -11.38 -16.17
CA SER A 142 -1.92 -11.81 -15.86
C SER A 142 -1.20 -10.70 -15.10
N THR A 143 -0.93 -10.89 -13.81
CA THR A 143 -0.33 -9.87 -12.96
C THR A 143 1.18 -10.00 -12.82
N SER A 144 1.85 -8.88 -12.59
CA SER A 144 3.26 -8.82 -12.23
C SER A 144 3.52 -7.68 -11.27
N LEU A 145 4.45 -7.85 -10.34
CA LEU A 145 4.89 -6.77 -9.45
C LEU A 145 6.15 -6.12 -10.05
N LEU A 146 6.06 -4.82 -10.33
CA LEU A 146 7.19 -4.00 -10.79
C LEU A 146 7.41 -2.83 -9.82
N SER A 147 8.66 -2.42 -9.66
CA SER A 147 9.01 -1.19 -8.95
C SER A 147 8.56 0.05 -9.73
N ALA A 148 8.39 1.19 -9.04
CA ALA A 148 7.90 2.44 -9.65
C ALA A 148 8.66 2.83 -10.93
N GLY A 149 9.99 2.70 -10.91
CA GLY A 149 10.85 3.07 -12.04
C GLY A 149 10.71 2.17 -13.27
N ASP A 150 10.21 0.95 -13.10
CA ASP A 150 10.10 -0.05 -14.16
C ASP A 150 8.74 -0.02 -14.87
N ILE A 151 7.72 0.62 -14.27
CA ILE A 151 6.34 0.58 -14.78
C ILE A 151 6.20 1.35 -16.09
N PHE A 152 6.63 2.62 -16.14
CA PHE A 152 6.49 3.42 -17.35
C PHE A 152 7.21 2.79 -18.56
N PRO A 153 8.47 2.32 -18.44
CA PRO A 153 9.13 1.59 -19.53
C PRO A 153 8.40 0.31 -19.95
N ALA A 154 7.77 -0.42 -19.00
CA ALA A 154 7.00 -1.61 -19.33
C ALA A 154 5.71 -1.29 -20.10
N LEU A 155 4.98 -0.23 -19.71
CA LEU A 155 3.83 0.29 -20.44
C LEU A 155 4.22 0.76 -21.85
N GLU A 156 5.31 1.52 -21.97
CA GLU A 156 5.76 2.09 -23.23
C GLU A 156 6.14 1.00 -24.24
N ARG A 157 6.83 -0.04 -23.80
CA ARG A 157 7.21 -1.17 -24.65
C ARG A 157 6.06 -2.16 -24.93
N GLY A 158 4.92 -2.00 -24.28
CA GLY A 158 3.80 -2.93 -24.39
C GLY A 158 4.02 -4.26 -23.67
N ALA A 159 4.94 -4.33 -22.70
CA ALA A 159 5.11 -5.49 -21.86
C ALA A 159 3.96 -5.65 -20.85
N ILE A 160 3.31 -4.54 -20.51
CA ILE A 160 2.05 -4.49 -19.77
C ILE A 160 1.04 -3.60 -20.49
N ASP A 161 -0.24 -3.91 -20.36
CA ASP A 161 -1.37 -3.21 -20.98
C ASP A 161 -1.98 -2.20 -20.02
N ALA A 162 -1.86 -2.45 -18.72
CA ALA A 162 -2.42 -1.65 -17.65
C ALA A 162 -1.49 -1.67 -16.42
N THR A 163 -1.71 -0.72 -15.52
CA THR A 163 -1.04 -0.66 -14.23
C THR A 163 -1.93 0.01 -13.19
N GLU A 164 -1.84 -0.36 -11.95
CA GLU A 164 -2.12 0.50 -10.82
C GLU A 164 -0.79 0.87 -10.14
N PHE A 165 -0.77 1.89 -9.30
CA PHE A 165 0.41 2.17 -8.50
C PHE A 165 0.06 2.93 -7.22
N SER A 166 -0.63 4.08 -7.31
CA SER A 166 -0.90 4.90 -6.15
C SER A 166 -2.04 5.90 -6.40
N MET A 167 -1.91 7.07 -5.79
CA MET A 167 -2.87 8.18 -5.89
C MET A 167 -2.63 9.02 -7.16
N PRO A 168 -3.63 9.75 -7.67
CA PRO A 168 -3.51 10.59 -8.87
C PRO A 168 -2.29 11.51 -8.89
N LYS A 169 -1.94 12.11 -7.74
CA LYS A 169 -0.79 13.01 -7.61
C LYS A 169 0.55 12.32 -7.80
N ILE A 170 0.68 11.09 -7.31
CA ILE A 170 1.90 10.29 -7.41
C ILE A 170 2.01 9.73 -8.83
N ASP A 171 0.94 9.16 -9.35
CA ASP A 171 0.87 8.56 -10.69
C ASP A 171 1.17 9.58 -11.78
N ALA A 172 0.74 10.83 -11.60
CA ALA A 172 1.05 11.93 -12.54
C ALA A 172 2.56 12.16 -12.67
N ARG A 173 3.34 12.02 -11.59
CA ARG A 173 4.81 12.13 -11.62
C ARG A 173 5.47 10.98 -12.38
N LEU A 174 4.85 9.80 -12.37
CA LEU A 174 5.33 8.61 -13.09
C LEU A 174 4.93 8.62 -14.57
N GLY A 175 4.01 9.51 -14.96
CA GLY A 175 3.69 9.79 -16.36
C GLY A 175 2.78 8.76 -17.04
N PHE A 176 2.04 7.94 -16.28
CA PHE A 176 1.17 6.90 -16.85
C PHE A 176 0.13 7.46 -17.82
N HIS A 177 -0.39 8.67 -17.54
CA HIS A 177 -1.32 9.40 -18.40
C HIS A 177 -0.81 9.63 -19.83
N LYS A 178 0.50 9.53 -20.10
CA LYS A 178 1.06 9.69 -21.46
C LYS A 178 0.73 8.49 -22.35
N ILE A 179 0.53 7.31 -21.76
CA ILE A 179 0.35 6.03 -22.48
C ILE A 179 -1.04 5.45 -22.23
N ALA A 180 -1.49 5.43 -20.98
CA ALA A 180 -2.80 4.92 -20.56
C ALA A 180 -3.76 6.10 -20.32
N LYS A 181 -4.87 6.12 -21.05
CA LYS A 181 -5.80 7.25 -21.04
C LYS A 181 -7.06 7.06 -20.22
N PHE A 182 -7.30 5.86 -19.74
CA PHE A 182 -8.46 5.55 -18.90
C PHE A 182 -7.99 5.29 -17.46
N ASN A 183 -8.44 6.14 -16.53
CA ASN A 183 -8.10 6.01 -15.11
C ASN A 183 -9.37 5.64 -14.33
N TYR A 184 -9.35 4.47 -13.66
CA TYR A 184 -10.53 3.87 -13.03
C TYR A 184 -10.58 4.11 -11.52
N PHE A 185 -11.79 4.22 -11.00
CA PHE A 185 -12.15 4.45 -9.59
C PHE A 185 -13.37 3.61 -9.18
N PRO A 186 -13.60 3.42 -7.85
CA PRO A 186 -12.65 3.66 -6.75
C PRO A 186 -11.52 2.64 -6.73
N GLY A 187 -10.44 2.94 -5.99
CA GLY A 187 -9.35 2.00 -5.72
C GLY A 187 -9.76 0.93 -4.70
N TRP A 188 -10.64 0.02 -5.12
CA TRP A 188 -11.22 -1.04 -4.29
C TRP A 188 -10.19 -1.94 -3.62
N HIS A 189 -9.02 -2.06 -4.22
CA HIS A 189 -7.91 -2.92 -3.77
C HIS A 189 -7.06 -2.25 -2.67
N GLN A 190 -7.04 -0.93 -2.62
CA GLN A 190 -6.28 -0.12 -1.67
C GLN A 190 -7.11 1.08 -1.18
N PRO A 191 -8.13 0.87 -0.31
CA PRO A 191 -8.87 1.97 0.32
C PRO A 191 -7.99 2.86 1.19
N SER A 192 -6.87 2.32 1.67
CA SER A 192 -5.71 3.01 2.23
C SER A 192 -4.50 2.09 2.15
N THR A 193 -3.29 2.67 2.17
CA THR A 193 -2.05 1.89 2.22
C THR A 193 -1.18 2.36 3.37
N LEU A 194 -0.74 1.40 4.19
CA LEU A 194 0.20 1.65 5.28
C LEU A 194 1.65 1.54 4.80
N PHE A 195 2.48 2.35 5.43
CA PHE A 195 3.93 2.32 5.26
C PHE A 195 4.61 2.11 6.60
N GLU A 196 5.73 1.45 6.55
CA GLU A 196 6.58 1.12 7.69
C GLU A 196 7.95 1.76 7.56
N LEU A 197 8.54 2.07 8.69
CA LEU A 197 9.98 2.23 8.83
C LEU A 197 10.51 0.91 9.39
N LEU A 198 11.22 0.16 8.57
CA LEU A 198 11.98 -1.01 8.99
C LEU A 198 13.35 -0.55 9.47
N ILE A 199 13.77 -1.00 10.65
CA ILE A 199 15.12 -0.77 11.17
C ILE A 199 15.71 -2.14 11.54
N ASN A 200 16.97 -2.40 11.17
CA ASN A 200 17.67 -3.59 11.62
C ASN A 200 17.65 -3.66 13.16
N LYS A 201 17.33 -4.84 13.74
CA LYS A 201 17.18 -4.98 15.20
C LYS A 201 18.43 -4.64 15.97
N ASP A 202 19.61 -5.04 15.47
CA ASP A 202 20.87 -4.79 16.17
C ASP A 202 21.14 -3.27 16.21
N VAL A 203 20.88 -2.56 15.11
CA VAL A 203 20.97 -1.09 15.07
C VAL A 203 19.93 -0.44 16.00
N TYR A 204 18.68 -0.94 15.98
CA TYR A 204 17.62 -0.41 16.85
C TYR A 204 17.91 -0.60 18.33
N GLU A 205 18.51 -1.74 18.72
CA GLU A 205 18.86 -2.04 20.11
C GLU A 205 19.96 -1.10 20.65
N GLU A 206 20.87 -0.62 19.80
CA GLU A 206 21.91 0.34 20.16
C GLU A 206 21.37 1.76 20.41
N LEU A 207 20.16 2.08 19.93
CA LEU A 207 19.55 3.39 20.13
C LEU A 207 19.13 3.60 21.59
N THR A 208 19.27 4.84 22.06
CA THR A 208 18.72 5.24 23.35
C THR A 208 17.19 5.20 23.37
N ASP A 209 16.58 5.06 24.55
CA ASP A 209 15.12 5.11 24.68
C ASP A 209 14.53 6.44 24.17
N VAL A 210 15.29 7.54 24.32
CA VAL A 210 14.91 8.85 23.79
C VAL A 210 14.90 8.83 22.27
N ALA A 211 15.93 8.28 21.63
CA ALA A 211 16.02 8.16 20.17
C ALA A 211 14.88 7.29 19.61
N LYS A 212 14.60 6.14 20.23
CA LYS A 212 13.47 5.27 19.87
C LYS A 212 12.14 6.02 19.92
N LYS A 213 11.92 6.80 20.99
CA LYS A 213 10.69 7.60 21.13
C LYS A 213 10.60 8.74 20.13
N GLN A 214 11.72 9.34 19.77
CA GLN A 214 11.75 10.39 18.73
C GLN A 214 11.41 9.81 17.35
N ILE A 215 11.89 8.63 17.00
CA ILE A 215 11.53 7.91 15.77
C ILE A 215 10.02 7.63 15.74
N GLU A 216 9.46 7.10 16.81
CA GLU A 216 8.02 6.84 16.94
C GLU A 216 7.21 8.12 16.72
N VAL A 217 7.57 9.22 17.38
CA VAL A 217 6.87 10.51 17.24
C VAL A 217 6.99 11.07 15.82
N ALA A 218 8.17 10.98 15.21
CA ALA A 218 8.36 11.39 13.81
C ALA A 218 7.50 10.55 12.85
N CYS A 219 7.40 9.24 13.07
CA CYS A 219 6.54 8.35 12.29
C CYS A 219 5.05 8.70 12.44
N LEU A 220 4.56 8.94 13.66
CA LEU A 220 3.17 9.38 13.90
C LEU A 220 2.86 10.72 13.23
N ALA A 221 3.80 11.67 13.28
CA ALA A 221 3.67 12.93 12.56
C ALA A 221 3.65 12.72 11.05
N ASN A 222 4.48 11.80 10.54
CA ASN A 222 4.54 11.46 9.12
C ASN A 222 3.25 10.82 8.61
N ILE A 223 2.64 9.92 9.38
CA ILE A 223 1.31 9.35 9.11
C ILE A 223 0.28 10.46 8.86
N THR A 224 0.22 11.43 9.79
CA THR A 224 -0.74 12.54 9.71
C THR A 224 -0.52 13.41 8.46
N THR A 225 0.73 13.75 8.15
CA THR A 225 1.04 14.62 7.01
C THR A 225 0.88 13.92 5.67
N ASN A 226 1.24 12.63 5.57
CA ASN A 226 1.05 11.86 4.33
C ASN A 226 -0.43 11.75 3.96
N LEU A 227 -1.29 11.42 4.94
CA LEU A 227 -2.73 11.36 4.70
C LEU A 227 -3.28 12.73 4.27
N ALA A 228 -2.94 13.78 5.01
CA ALA A 228 -3.40 15.14 4.72
C ALA A 228 -2.93 15.63 3.34
N GLU A 229 -1.69 15.34 2.95
CA GLU A 229 -1.19 15.66 1.59
C GLU A 229 -1.98 14.93 0.51
N GLY A 230 -2.23 13.63 0.69
CA GLY A 230 -3.03 12.83 -0.24
C GLY A 230 -4.42 13.42 -0.43
N GLU A 231 -5.15 13.65 0.66
CA GLU A 231 -6.49 14.23 0.63
C GLU A 231 -6.51 15.64 -0.01
N ALA A 232 -5.50 16.45 0.22
CA ALA A 232 -5.45 17.84 -0.26
C ALA A 232 -5.06 17.97 -1.73
N THR A 233 -4.24 17.07 -2.28
CA THR A 233 -3.55 17.32 -3.56
C THR A 233 -4.07 16.49 -4.74
N ASN A 234 -4.78 15.39 -4.49
CA ASN A 234 -5.26 14.50 -5.55
C ASN A 234 -6.28 15.16 -6.48
N TYR A 235 -7.16 16.02 -5.94
CA TYR A 235 -8.13 16.75 -6.75
C TYR A 235 -7.45 17.51 -7.91
N ALA A 236 -6.42 18.30 -7.60
CA ALA A 236 -5.73 19.10 -8.61
C ALA A 236 -5.08 18.22 -9.69
N ALA A 237 -4.50 17.08 -9.31
CA ALA A 237 -3.93 16.13 -10.25
C ALA A 237 -4.99 15.47 -11.15
N MET A 238 -6.17 15.15 -10.61
CA MET A 238 -7.28 14.62 -11.41
C MET A 238 -7.80 15.63 -12.43
N VAL A 239 -7.95 16.91 -12.03
CA VAL A 239 -8.36 17.98 -12.94
C VAL A 239 -7.32 18.16 -14.05
N ASP A 240 -6.03 18.23 -13.74
CA ASP A 240 -4.96 18.36 -14.72
C ASP A 240 -4.92 17.18 -15.69
N ASN A 241 -5.15 15.97 -15.21
CA ASN A 241 -5.23 14.77 -16.04
C ASN A 241 -6.34 14.87 -17.08
N VAL A 242 -7.52 15.38 -16.71
CA VAL A 242 -8.65 15.55 -17.61
C VAL A 242 -8.45 16.71 -18.57
N GLU A 243 -8.13 17.89 -18.05
CA GLU A 243 -8.13 19.13 -18.82
C GLU A 243 -6.90 19.26 -19.75
N ASN A 244 -5.73 18.79 -19.30
CA ASN A 244 -4.47 19.01 -20.00
C ASN A 244 -3.85 17.74 -20.58
N ASN A 245 -4.16 16.57 -20.02
CA ASN A 245 -3.52 15.31 -20.42
C ASN A 245 -4.43 14.35 -21.19
N GLY A 246 -5.70 14.71 -21.42
CA GLY A 246 -6.67 13.93 -22.21
C GLY A 246 -7.01 12.58 -21.57
N VAL A 247 -6.99 12.52 -20.24
CA VAL A 247 -7.40 11.34 -19.47
C VAL A 247 -8.91 11.32 -19.30
N THR A 248 -9.49 10.15 -19.43
CA THR A 248 -10.91 9.89 -19.11
C THR A 248 -10.98 9.20 -17.76
N LEU A 249 -11.63 9.85 -16.79
CA LEU A 249 -11.94 9.23 -15.49
C LEU A 249 -13.13 8.29 -15.65
N LYS A 250 -12.99 7.08 -15.15
CA LYS A 250 -13.99 6.02 -15.21
C LYS A 250 -14.36 5.52 -13.83
N GLN A 251 -15.62 5.15 -13.66
CA GLN A 251 -16.09 4.44 -12.47
C GLN A 251 -16.32 2.99 -12.83
N TRP A 252 -15.91 2.07 -11.96
CA TRP A 252 -16.36 0.69 -12.06
C TRP A 252 -17.87 0.61 -11.87
N SER A 253 -18.51 -0.24 -12.63
CA SER A 253 -19.94 -0.49 -12.41
C SER A 253 -20.16 -1.21 -11.07
N PRO A 254 -21.37 -1.09 -10.47
CA PRO A 254 -21.69 -1.85 -9.27
C PRO A 254 -21.51 -3.36 -9.43
N GLU A 255 -21.77 -3.89 -10.62
CA GLU A 255 -21.63 -5.32 -10.96
C GLU A 255 -20.14 -5.72 -10.95
N MET A 256 -19.24 -4.86 -11.50
CA MET A 256 -17.81 -5.12 -11.48
C MET A 256 -17.25 -5.07 -10.05
N LEU A 257 -17.66 -4.09 -9.25
CA LEU A 257 -17.26 -4.02 -7.86
C LEU A 257 -17.74 -5.22 -7.06
N ALA A 258 -18.98 -5.67 -7.25
CA ALA A 258 -19.50 -6.85 -6.60
C ALA A 258 -18.74 -8.13 -7.01
N LEU A 259 -18.33 -8.25 -8.27
CA LEU A 259 -17.50 -9.34 -8.76
C LEU A 259 -16.11 -9.31 -8.09
N PHE A 260 -15.46 -8.15 -8.03
CA PHE A 260 -14.14 -8.03 -7.37
C PHE A 260 -14.25 -8.37 -5.87
N GLU A 261 -15.30 -7.96 -5.19
CA GLU A 261 -15.52 -8.29 -3.78
C GLU A 261 -15.77 -9.79 -3.58
N GLU A 262 -16.55 -10.44 -4.46
CA GLU A 262 -16.74 -11.89 -4.47
C GLU A 262 -15.39 -12.61 -4.61
N LYS A 263 -14.58 -12.20 -5.60
CA LYS A 263 -13.26 -12.82 -5.84
C LYS A 263 -12.28 -12.53 -4.70
N TRP A 264 -12.37 -11.37 -4.06
CA TRP A 264 -11.61 -11.10 -2.85
C TRP A 264 -11.97 -12.06 -1.71
N ASN A 265 -13.26 -12.30 -1.48
CA ASN A 265 -13.68 -13.24 -0.44
C ASN A 265 -13.19 -14.67 -0.70
N GLU A 266 -13.14 -15.11 -1.97
CA GLU A 266 -12.52 -16.38 -2.35
C GLU A 266 -11.01 -16.39 -2.03
N VAL A 267 -10.28 -15.36 -2.45
CA VAL A 267 -8.83 -15.22 -2.21
C VAL A 267 -8.51 -15.20 -0.72
N ALA A 268 -9.26 -14.43 0.07
CA ALA A 268 -9.04 -14.33 1.52
C ALA A 268 -9.26 -15.70 2.21
N ALA A 269 -10.30 -16.43 1.80
CA ALA A 269 -10.57 -17.78 2.33
C ALA A 269 -9.45 -18.78 1.96
N GLU A 270 -8.99 -18.77 0.71
CA GLU A 270 -7.89 -19.64 0.24
C GLU A 270 -6.58 -19.35 0.99
N LEU A 271 -6.25 -18.08 1.19
CA LEU A 271 -5.05 -17.68 1.94
C LEU A 271 -5.14 -18.05 3.42
N ALA A 272 -6.30 -17.87 4.04
CA ALA A 272 -6.52 -18.23 5.42
C ALA A 272 -6.47 -19.76 5.64
N ASP A 273 -6.96 -20.56 4.69
CA ASP A 273 -6.86 -22.04 4.75
C ASP A 273 -5.41 -22.52 4.55
N GLY A 274 -4.64 -21.83 3.71
CA GLY A 274 -3.27 -22.19 3.36
C GLY A 274 -2.19 -21.69 4.33
N ASP A 275 -2.47 -20.68 5.16
CA ASP A 275 -1.49 -20.03 6.03
C ASP A 275 -2.10 -19.67 7.40
N PRO A 276 -1.72 -20.42 8.46
CA PRO A 276 -2.25 -20.18 9.82
C PRO A 276 -1.96 -18.78 10.36
N PHE A 277 -0.86 -18.14 9.97
CA PHE A 277 -0.56 -16.80 10.42
C PHE A 277 -1.41 -15.75 9.67
N PHE A 278 -1.61 -15.94 8.37
CA PHE A 278 -2.57 -15.13 7.62
C PHE A 278 -3.97 -15.24 8.23
N GLN A 279 -4.41 -16.47 8.55
CA GLN A 279 -5.71 -16.71 9.20
C GLN A 279 -5.82 -15.97 10.53
N LYS A 280 -4.77 -16.01 11.37
CA LYS A 280 -4.74 -15.30 12.67
C LYS A 280 -4.94 -13.80 12.47
N VAL A 281 -4.12 -13.18 11.63
CA VAL A 281 -4.18 -11.73 11.37
C VAL A 281 -5.50 -11.33 10.73
N TRP A 282 -5.98 -12.13 9.76
CA TRP A 282 -7.24 -11.85 9.09
C TRP A 282 -8.44 -11.93 10.01
N ALA A 283 -8.48 -12.93 10.90
CA ALA A 283 -9.55 -13.08 11.89
C ALA A 283 -9.59 -11.91 12.88
N ASP A 284 -8.43 -11.49 13.39
CA ASP A 284 -8.28 -10.36 14.28
C ASP A 284 -8.75 -9.04 13.61
N MET A 285 -8.27 -8.76 12.41
CA MET A 285 -8.73 -7.61 11.63
C MET A 285 -10.24 -7.63 11.40
N GLN A 286 -10.83 -8.78 11.08
CA GLN A 286 -12.29 -8.88 10.87
C GLN A 286 -13.08 -8.65 12.16
N GLU A 287 -12.59 -9.09 13.30
CA GLU A 287 -13.19 -8.83 14.61
C GLU A 287 -13.19 -7.33 14.92
N TYR A 288 -12.02 -6.67 14.76
CA TYR A 288 -11.90 -5.22 14.90
C TYR A 288 -12.87 -4.47 13.98
N ARG A 289 -12.90 -4.83 12.69
CA ARG A 289 -13.77 -4.21 11.68
C ARG A 289 -15.25 -4.37 12.00
N ALA A 290 -15.65 -5.53 12.54
CA ALA A 290 -17.04 -5.75 12.95
C ALA A 290 -17.45 -4.79 14.07
N GLY A 291 -16.57 -4.55 15.04
CA GLY A 291 -16.75 -3.56 16.10
C GLY A 291 -16.76 -2.13 15.56
N TYR A 292 -15.79 -1.78 14.73
CA TYR A 292 -15.69 -0.46 14.11
C TYR A 292 -16.92 -0.11 13.25
N LYS A 293 -17.51 -1.07 12.57
CA LYS A 293 -18.71 -0.88 11.77
C LYS A 293 -19.92 -0.41 12.59
N VAL A 294 -20.02 -0.83 13.86
CA VAL A 294 -21.04 -0.33 14.78
C VAL A 294 -20.84 1.18 15.02
N TRP A 295 -19.61 1.61 15.21
CA TRP A 295 -19.26 3.02 15.36
C TRP A 295 -19.49 3.81 14.07
N SER A 296 -18.90 3.38 12.96
CA SER A 296 -18.90 4.12 11.70
C SER A 296 -20.29 4.33 11.11
N ASN A 297 -21.18 3.35 11.23
CA ASN A 297 -22.56 3.44 10.76
C ASN A 297 -23.41 4.49 11.51
N ASN A 298 -22.98 4.91 12.70
CA ASN A 298 -23.75 5.81 13.54
C ASN A 298 -23.14 7.23 13.60
N ILE A 299 -21.85 7.39 13.30
CA ILE A 299 -21.14 8.65 13.59
C ILE A 299 -20.87 9.49 12.33
N TYR A 300 -20.70 8.87 11.19
CA TYR A 300 -20.41 9.59 9.95
C TYR A 300 -21.68 10.00 9.23
N LEU A 301 -21.68 11.23 8.68
CA LEU A 301 -22.73 11.67 7.78
C LEU A 301 -22.70 10.86 6.47
N PRO A 302 -23.86 10.56 5.88
CA PRO A 302 -23.90 9.93 4.56
C PRO A 302 -23.08 10.74 3.54
N ARG A 303 -22.25 10.07 2.76
CA ARG A 303 -21.56 10.68 1.61
C ARG A 303 -22.60 10.81 0.47
N ASN A 304 -22.86 12.05 0.02
CA ASN A 304 -23.76 12.34 -1.09
C ASN A 304 -23.04 12.14 -2.43
#